data_e047e907d393c688cb88e9dcbc730e15
#
_entry.id   e047e907d393c688cb88e9dcbc730e15
#
_cell.length_a   1.000
_cell.length_b   1.000
_cell.length_c   1.000
_cell.angle_alpha   90.00
_cell.angle_beta   90.00
_cell.angle_gamma   90.00
#
_symmetry.space_group_name_H-M   'P 1'
#
loop_
_entity.id
_entity.type
_entity.pdbx_description
1 polymer ?
#
loop_
_entity_poly.entity_id
_entity_poly.type
_entity_poly.pdbx_seq_one_letter_code
_entity_poly.pdbx_strand_id
1 'polypeptide(L)'
;MFQIVYGTATDLVTGFEVTINEWSMFMNVGYRYMEAQRHANAVTIHPFVEAMSHHATKADMTRSVTVPNMTPNPAVLLVEGDFNTAFNDQSGHYDVIVTHFFIDTARNLMAYFDTIHRLLKPGGRWINFGPLLYGTGPFVQLSLEEIVNVIDDMNFEFEDIDHECGELTFEDKKVRSKEAEYGFNRKALTRYAYLAQVWMVKKT
;
A
#
# COMPACT_ATOMS: atom_id res chain seq x y z
N MET A 1 -8.02 -1.78 3.69
CA MET A 1 -7.25 -1.95 2.45
C MET A 1 -5.82 -2.15 2.88
N PHE A 2 -5.20 -3.25 2.50
CA PHE A 2 -3.86 -3.58 2.97
C PHE A 2 -2.86 -2.55 2.51
N GLN A 3 -2.19 -1.99 3.47
CA GLN A 3 -0.92 -1.36 3.23
C GLN A 3 0.18 -2.23 3.82
N ILE A 4 0.50 -3.24 3.08
CA ILE A 4 1.67 -4.02 3.36
C ILE A 4 2.62 -3.73 2.23
N VAL A 5 3.77 -3.18 2.55
CA VAL A 5 4.95 -3.47 1.77
C VAL A 5 5.21 -4.95 1.96
N TYR A 6 4.51 -5.76 1.18
CA TYR A 6 4.96 -7.10 0.89
C TYR A 6 6.14 -6.97 -0.07
N GLY A 7 7.28 -6.70 0.46
CA GLY A 7 8.35 -7.52 0.06
C GLY A 7 7.98 -8.92 0.54
N THR A 8 7.92 -9.89 -0.34
CA THR A 8 8.05 -11.29 0.04
C THR A 8 9.33 -11.37 0.87
N ALA A 9 9.17 -11.10 2.15
CA ALA A 9 10.26 -10.87 3.09
C ALA A 9 10.94 -12.19 3.47
N THR A 10 10.67 -13.25 2.72
CA THR A 10 11.28 -14.53 2.98
C THR A 10 12.71 -14.64 2.44
N ASP A 11 13.11 -13.89 1.40
CA ASP A 11 14.45 -14.06 0.83
C ASP A 11 15.18 -12.77 0.43
N LEU A 12 14.57 -11.60 0.50
CA LEU A 12 15.14 -10.34 -0.03
C LEU A 12 15.48 -9.27 1.02
N VAL A 13 15.12 -9.45 2.28
CA VAL A 13 15.36 -8.43 3.32
C VAL A 13 16.38 -8.91 4.34
N THR A 14 17.56 -9.22 3.88
CA THR A 14 18.72 -9.23 4.77
C THR A 14 19.15 -7.80 5.03
N GLY A 15 18.80 -7.25 6.20
CA GLY A 15 19.29 -5.96 6.66
C GLY A 15 18.27 -4.84 6.86
N PHE A 16 16.95 -5.11 6.66
CA PHE A 16 15.90 -4.14 6.98
C PHE A 16 15.05 -4.59 8.16
N GLU A 17 14.75 -3.66 9.07
CA GLU A 17 13.66 -3.79 10.03
C GLU A 17 12.43 -3.14 9.40
N VAL A 18 11.32 -3.86 9.35
CA VAL A 18 10.11 -3.40 8.67
C VAL A 18 8.99 -3.19 9.68
N THR A 19 8.43 -2.00 9.71
CA THR A 19 7.20 -1.71 10.46
C THR A 19 6.03 -1.59 9.47
N ILE A 20 5.00 -2.41 9.67
CA ILE A 20 3.76 -2.35 8.90
C ILE A 20 2.71 -1.66 9.75
N ASN A 21 2.01 -0.68 9.19
CA ASN A 21 0.87 -0.06 9.84
C ASN A 21 -0.43 -0.44 9.13
N GLU A 22 -1.42 -0.87 9.90
CA GLU A 22 -2.75 -1.20 9.40
C GLU A 22 -3.81 -0.80 10.42
N TRP A 23 -4.84 -0.09 9.95
CA TRP A 23 -5.96 0.32 10.78
C TRP A 23 -7.14 -0.65 10.73
N SER A 24 -7.32 -1.36 9.62
CA SER A 24 -8.44 -2.28 9.46
C SER A 24 -8.33 -3.47 10.41
N MET A 25 -9.27 -3.57 11.33
CA MET A 25 -9.34 -4.72 12.24
C MET A 25 -9.45 -6.05 11.47
N PHE A 26 -10.19 -6.10 10.37
CA PHE A 26 -10.33 -7.33 9.58
C PHE A 26 -9.00 -7.75 8.96
N MET A 27 -8.19 -6.80 8.55
CA MET A 27 -6.90 -7.05 7.95
C MET A 27 -5.89 -7.51 9.03
N ASN A 28 -5.91 -6.86 10.18
CA ASN A 28 -5.09 -7.24 11.33
C ASN A 28 -5.43 -8.67 11.80
N VAL A 29 -6.72 -9.01 11.90
CA VAL A 29 -7.16 -10.38 12.21
C VAL A 29 -6.69 -11.36 11.15
N GLY A 30 -6.81 -11.02 9.85
CA GLY A 30 -6.32 -11.86 8.76
C GLY A 30 -4.81 -12.11 8.84
N TYR A 31 -4.03 -11.05 9.11
CA TYR A 31 -2.58 -11.16 9.31
C TYR A 31 -2.24 -12.07 10.49
N ARG A 32 -2.82 -11.81 11.67
CA ARG A 32 -2.61 -12.63 12.88
C ARG A 32 -3.03 -14.08 12.67
N TYR A 33 -4.10 -14.30 11.93
CA TYR A 33 -4.56 -15.63 11.59
C TYR A 33 -3.54 -16.37 10.71
N MET A 34 -2.99 -15.72 9.68
CA MET A 34 -1.94 -16.31 8.85
C MET A 34 -0.66 -16.58 9.65
N GLU A 35 -0.28 -15.66 10.54
CA GLU A 35 0.88 -15.79 11.42
C GLU A 35 0.77 -17.01 12.35
N ALA A 36 -0.44 -17.31 12.82
CA ALA A 36 -0.70 -18.44 13.72
C ALA A 36 -0.69 -19.82 13.01
N GLN A 37 -0.71 -19.86 11.68
CA GLN A 37 -0.72 -21.13 10.95
C GLN A 37 0.66 -21.79 10.96
N ARG A 38 0.69 -23.07 11.35
CA ARG A 38 1.94 -23.85 11.45
C ARG A 38 2.27 -24.67 10.20
N HIS A 39 1.30 -24.83 9.30
CA HIS A 39 1.42 -25.69 8.13
C HIS A 39 0.96 -24.95 6.87
N ALA A 40 1.69 -25.15 5.78
CA ALA A 40 1.29 -24.66 4.46
C ALA A 40 -0.08 -25.21 4.06
N ASN A 41 -0.90 -24.36 3.46
CA ASN A 41 -2.24 -24.75 2.97
C ASN A 41 -3.19 -25.35 4.03
N ALA A 42 -2.99 -25.00 5.30
CA ALA A 42 -3.81 -25.52 6.41
C ALA A 42 -5.26 -25.03 6.35
N VAL A 43 -5.51 -23.94 5.62
CA VAL A 43 -6.81 -23.28 5.57
C VAL A 43 -7.31 -23.17 4.14
N THR A 44 -8.55 -23.55 3.95
CA THR A 44 -9.29 -23.40 2.69
C THR A 44 -10.42 -22.40 2.90
N ILE A 45 -10.48 -21.39 2.04
CA ILE A 45 -11.53 -20.37 2.03
C ILE A 45 -12.22 -20.32 0.66
N HIS A 46 -13.41 -19.75 0.61
CA HIS A 46 -14.19 -19.52 -0.60
C HIS A 46 -14.44 -18.02 -0.80
N PRO A 47 -13.44 -17.25 -1.22
CA PRO A 47 -13.50 -15.78 -1.17
C PRO A 47 -14.41 -15.17 -2.25
N PHE A 48 -14.88 -15.94 -3.21
CA PHE A 48 -15.63 -15.44 -4.37
C PHE A 48 -17.14 -15.55 -4.23
N VAL A 49 -17.62 -16.07 -3.10
CA VAL A 49 -19.07 -16.21 -2.84
C VAL A 49 -19.75 -14.91 -2.37
N GLU A 50 -18.98 -13.89 -2.13
CA GLU A 50 -19.47 -12.58 -1.65
C GLU A 50 -20.39 -11.87 -2.64
N ALA A 51 -20.23 -12.13 -3.94
CA ALA A 51 -21.02 -11.52 -4.99
C ALA A 51 -21.50 -12.56 -5.99
N MET A 52 -22.79 -12.46 -6.38
CA MET A 52 -23.38 -13.34 -7.41
C MET A 52 -23.07 -12.89 -8.83
N SER A 53 -22.68 -11.64 -9.01
CA SER A 53 -22.42 -11.05 -10.32
C SER A 53 -21.03 -11.40 -10.85
N HIS A 54 -20.89 -11.29 -12.17
CA HIS A 54 -19.61 -11.40 -12.87
C HIS A 54 -18.89 -12.76 -12.75
N HIS A 55 -19.62 -13.82 -12.52
CA HIS A 55 -19.12 -15.20 -12.61
C HIS A 55 -19.61 -15.88 -13.88
N ALA A 56 -18.71 -16.54 -14.59
CA ALA A 56 -19.08 -17.33 -15.77
C ALA A 56 -19.84 -18.60 -15.38
N THR A 57 -19.46 -19.23 -14.28
CA THR A 57 -20.10 -20.44 -13.78
C THR A 57 -20.27 -20.40 -12.25
N LYS A 58 -21.22 -21.20 -11.74
CA LYS A 58 -21.38 -21.41 -10.30
C LYS A 58 -20.11 -22.02 -9.68
N ALA A 59 -19.42 -22.88 -10.40
CA ALA A 59 -18.17 -23.49 -9.94
C ALA A 59 -17.07 -22.46 -9.75
N ASP A 60 -17.00 -21.42 -10.61
CA ASP A 60 -16.06 -20.34 -10.45
C ASP A 60 -16.35 -19.49 -9.21
N MET A 61 -17.63 -19.26 -8.91
CA MET A 61 -18.06 -18.56 -7.71
C MET A 61 -17.73 -19.34 -6.42
N THR A 62 -17.99 -20.66 -6.44
CA THR A 62 -17.85 -21.50 -5.24
C THR A 62 -16.47 -22.13 -5.09
N ARG A 63 -15.52 -21.85 -5.98
CA ARG A 63 -14.18 -22.45 -5.91
C ARG A 63 -13.46 -22.07 -4.62
N SER A 64 -12.68 -23.01 -4.15
CA SER A 64 -11.83 -22.81 -2.98
C SER A 64 -10.47 -22.21 -3.35
N VAL A 65 -9.88 -21.53 -2.37
CA VAL A 65 -8.49 -21.08 -2.39
C VAL A 65 -7.85 -21.54 -1.07
N THR A 66 -6.67 -22.10 -1.16
CA THR A 66 -5.88 -22.42 0.03
C THR A 66 -5.01 -21.24 0.41
N VAL A 67 -5.00 -20.91 1.70
CA VAL A 67 -4.15 -19.86 2.24
C VAL A 67 -2.74 -20.43 2.47
N PRO A 68 -1.69 -19.85 1.88
CA PRO A 68 -0.33 -20.31 2.12
C PRO A 68 0.07 -20.09 3.57
N ASN A 69 0.96 -20.93 4.08
CA ASN A 69 1.63 -20.62 5.34
C ASN A 69 2.64 -19.51 5.08
N MET A 70 2.45 -18.40 5.76
CA MET A 70 3.41 -17.30 5.75
C MET A 70 3.96 -17.18 7.16
N THR A 71 5.16 -17.71 7.38
CA THR A 71 5.87 -17.44 8.63
C THR A 71 6.43 -16.01 8.53
N PRO A 72 5.93 -15.06 9.34
CA PRO A 72 6.46 -13.70 9.32
C PRO A 72 7.94 -13.71 9.67
N ASN A 73 8.70 -12.87 8.98
CA ASN A 73 10.08 -12.62 9.35
C ASN A 73 10.10 -11.92 10.72
N PRO A 74 10.94 -12.33 11.68
CA PRO A 74 11.08 -11.65 12.98
C PRO A 74 11.43 -10.17 12.89
N ALA A 75 11.98 -9.72 11.75
CA ALA A 75 12.27 -8.32 11.47
C ALA A 75 11.02 -7.49 11.04
N VAL A 76 9.83 -8.09 11.04
CA VAL A 76 8.57 -7.41 10.69
C VAL A 76 7.72 -7.18 11.93
N LEU A 77 7.42 -5.91 12.22
CA LEU A 77 6.53 -5.48 13.30
C LEU A 77 5.21 -4.97 12.72
N LEU A 78 4.09 -5.56 13.11
CA LEU A 78 2.76 -5.03 12.81
C LEU A 78 2.31 -4.06 13.91
N VAL A 79 2.06 -2.81 13.53
CA VAL A 79 1.48 -1.75 14.37
C VAL A 79 0.05 -1.51 13.93
N GLU A 80 -0.88 -1.85 14.80
CA GLU A 80 -2.33 -1.69 14.60
C GLU A 80 -2.77 -0.31 15.07
N GLY A 81 -3.39 0.48 14.19
CA GLY A 81 -3.91 1.80 14.56
C GLY A 81 -3.90 2.82 13.43
N ASP A 82 -4.42 4.01 13.75
CA ASP A 82 -4.43 5.14 12.83
C ASP A 82 -3.01 5.64 12.59
N PHE A 83 -2.63 5.72 11.32
CA PHE A 83 -1.31 6.17 10.88
C PHE A 83 -0.92 7.54 11.46
N ASN A 84 -1.86 8.47 11.56
CA ASN A 84 -1.59 9.81 12.06
C ASN A 84 -1.20 9.86 13.54
N THR A 85 -1.60 8.84 14.31
CA THR A 85 -1.41 8.83 15.77
C THR A 85 -0.52 7.70 16.26
N ALA A 86 -0.43 6.60 15.53
CA ALA A 86 0.29 5.40 15.95
C ALA A 86 1.80 5.62 16.15
N PHE A 87 2.37 6.66 15.54
CA PHE A 87 3.80 6.92 15.52
C PHE A 87 4.19 8.30 16.08
N ASN A 88 3.40 8.84 17.01
CA ASN A 88 3.62 10.20 17.52
C ASN A 88 5.02 10.43 18.13
N ASP A 89 5.58 9.40 18.75
CA ASP A 89 6.87 9.48 19.45
C ASP A 89 8.07 9.09 18.56
N GLN A 90 7.87 8.90 17.24
CA GLN A 90 8.87 8.38 16.31
C GLN A 90 9.34 9.39 15.25
N SER A 91 9.42 10.66 15.61
CA SER A 91 9.92 11.71 14.68
C SER A 91 11.35 11.41 14.22
N GLY A 92 11.60 11.48 12.91
CA GLY A 92 12.93 11.25 12.34
C GLY A 92 13.46 9.84 12.58
N HIS A 93 12.59 8.85 12.60
CA HIS A 93 12.95 7.48 12.94
C HIS A 93 13.23 6.62 11.69
N TYR A 94 12.50 6.83 10.62
CA TYR A 94 12.52 5.95 9.44
C TYR A 94 13.45 6.44 8.34
N ASP A 95 14.20 5.51 7.75
CA ASP A 95 15.04 5.77 6.57
C ASP A 95 14.20 5.79 5.29
N VAL A 96 13.17 4.93 5.22
CA VAL A 96 12.27 4.82 4.07
C VAL A 96 10.84 4.63 4.57
N ILE A 97 9.91 5.35 3.96
CA ILE A 97 8.47 5.10 4.10
C ILE A 97 7.93 4.71 2.73
N VAL A 98 7.14 3.65 2.68
CA VAL A 98 6.47 3.20 1.46
C VAL A 98 4.97 3.27 1.69
N THR A 99 4.26 3.98 0.80
CA THR A 99 2.80 4.02 0.76
C THR A 99 2.31 3.26 -0.47
N HIS A 100 1.45 2.26 -0.23
CA HIS A 100 0.95 1.38 -1.28
C HIS A 100 -0.58 1.34 -1.26
N PHE A 101 -1.23 1.95 -2.26
CA PHE A 101 -2.70 2.10 -2.31
C PHE A 101 -3.26 2.74 -1.04
N PHE A 102 -2.67 3.85 -0.59
CA PHE A 102 -2.89 4.37 0.74
C PHE A 102 -3.30 5.85 0.81
N ILE A 103 -2.61 6.71 0.11
CA ILE A 103 -2.77 8.16 0.30
C ILE A 103 -4.20 8.64 0.03
N ASP A 104 -4.89 8.02 -0.92
CA ASP A 104 -6.27 8.29 -1.28
C ASP A 104 -7.30 7.81 -0.25
N THR A 105 -6.87 7.04 0.75
CA THR A 105 -7.72 6.60 1.88
C THR A 105 -7.77 7.64 3.01
N ALA A 106 -6.92 8.66 2.96
CA ALA A 106 -6.82 9.67 3.99
C ALA A 106 -8.10 10.52 4.09
N ARG A 107 -8.61 10.71 5.30
CA ARG A 107 -9.64 11.73 5.58
C ARG A 107 -9.10 13.15 5.42
N ASN A 108 -7.85 13.33 5.82
CA ASN A 108 -7.09 14.54 5.66
C ASN A 108 -5.72 14.17 5.06
N LEU A 109 -5.58 14.41 3.76
CA LEU A 109 -4.38 14.07 3.01
C LEU A 109 -3.15 14.82 3.52
N MET A 110 -3.32 16.09 3.90
CA MET A 110 -2.24 16.90 4.45
C MET A 110 -1.69 16.33 5.75
N ALA A 111 -2.56 15.80 6.63
CA ALA A 111 -2.13 15.14 7.85
C ALA A 111 -1.30 13.87 7.58
N TYR A 112 -1.59 13.14 6.48
CA TYR A 112 -0.75 12.03 6.05
C TYR A 112 0.62 12.51 5.59
N PHE A 113 0.68 13.56 4.79
CA PHE A 113 1.95 14.11 4.31
C PHE A 113 2.80 14.68 5.46
N ASP A 114 2.20 15.43 6.37
CA ASP A 114 2.86 15.92 7.59
C ASP A 114 3.44 14.76 8.43
N THR A 115 2.66 13.67 8.57
CA THR A 115 3.09 12.49 9.31
C THR A 115 4.26 11.81 8.61
N ILE A 116 4.18 11.60 7.29
CA ILE A 116 5.29 11.03 6.50
C ILE A 116 6.55 11.88 6.64
N HIS A 117 6.40 13.20 6.45
CA HIS A 117 7.53 14.12 6.57
C HIS A 117 8.15 14.08 7.97
N ARG A 118 7.34 14.12 9.02
CA ARG A 118 7.80 14.08 10.41
C ARG A 118 8.53 12.77 10.75
N LEU A 119 8.03 11.64 10.26
CA LEU A 119 8.59 10.32 10.57
C LEU A 119 9.91 10.05 9.87
N LEU A 120 10.13 10.61 8.68
CA LEU A 120 11.36 10.43 7.93
C LEU A 120 12.55 11.16 8.57
N LYS A 121 13.70 10.49 8.58
CA LYS A 121 15.00 11.14 8.84
C LYS A 121 15.29 12.20 7.78
N PRO A 122 16.13 13.21 8.08
CA PRO A 122 16.74 14.02 7.03
C PRO A 122 17.46 13.11 6.03
N GLY A 123 17.22 13.32 4.74
CA GLY A 123 17.72 12.45 3.67
C GLY A 123 16.96 11.14 3.48
N GLY A 124 15.97 10.85 4.31
CA GLY A 124 15.08 9.69 4.16
C GLY A 124 14.16 9.81 2.94
N ARG A 125 13.66 8.69 2.47
CA ARG A 125 12.87 8.60 1.23
C ARG A 125 11.44 8.19 1.48
N TRP A 126 10.52 8.80 0.73
CA TRP A 126 9.16 8.33 0.62
C TRP A 126 8.90 7.81 -0.79
N ILE A 127 8.44 6.57 -0.87
CA ILE A 127 8.04 5.91 -2.11
C ILE A 127 6.53 5.76 -2.07
N ASN A 128 5.83 6.24 -3.11
CA ASN A 128 4.39 6.02 -3.27
C ASN A 128 4.11 5.12 -4.47
N PHE A 129 3.15 4.23 -4.32
CA PHE A 129 2.53 3.48 -5.39
C PHE A 129 1.03 3.31 -5.11
N GLY A 130 0.20 3.91 -5.93
CA GLY A 130 -1.25 3.76 -5.78
C GLY A 130 -2.07 4.73 -6.61
N PRO A 131 -3.39 4.55 -6.64
CA PRO A 131 -4.32 5.43 -7.31
C PRO A 131 -4.63 6.67 -6.48
N LEU A 132 -5.46 7.54 -7.05
CA LEU A 132 -6.14 8.65 -6.38
C LEU A 132 -7.65 8.44 -6.44
N LEU A 133 -8.13 7.33 -5.92
CA LEU A 133 -9.56 7.05 -5.81
C LEU A 133 -10.05 7.47 -4.42
N TYR A 134 -10.34 8.74 -4.28
CA TYR A 134 -10.92 9.27 -3.05
C TYR A 134 -12.30 8.66 -2.80
N GLY A 135 -12.47 8.04 -1.63
CA GLY A 135 -13.75 7.55 -1.18
C GLY A 135 -14.65 8.68 -0.64
N THR A 136 -15.62 8.35 0.18
CA THR A 136 -16.56 9.31 0.78
C THR A 136 -16.01 10.10 1.97
N GLY A 137 -14.73 9.93 2.27
CA GLY A 137 -14.12 10.40 3.52
C GLY A 137 -13.39 11.74 3.50
N PRO A 138 -12.64 12.11 2.44
CA PRO A 138 -11.81 13.31 2.51
C PRO A 138 -12.64 14.59 2.39
N PHE A 139 -12.25 15.61 3.19
CA PHE A 139 -12.83 16.96 3.11
C PHE A 139 -12.37 17.71 1.85
N VAL A 140 -11.16 17.40 1.37
CA VAL A 140 -10.55 17.98 0.18
C VAL A 140 -9.96 16.87 -0.67
N GLN A 141 -10.27 16.89 -1.95
CA GLN A 141 -9.72 15.97 -2.95
C GLN A 141 -8.79 16.77 -3.86
N LEU A 142 -7.51 16.47 -3.83
CA LEU A 142 -6.50 17.12 -4.64
C LEU A 142 -6.26 16.32 -5.93
N SER A 143 -6.05 17.02 -7.03
CA SER A 143 -5.51 16.41 -8.24
C SER A 143 -4.07 15.94 -8.01
N LEU A 144 -3.56 15.09 -8.91
CA LEU A 144 -2.17 14.65 -8.82
C LEU A 144 -1.19 15.82 -8.94
N GLU A 145 -1.48 16.81 -9.80
CA GLU A 145 -0.67 18.01 -9.95
C GLU A 145 -0.59 18.79 -8.63
N GLU A 146 -1.72 19.00 -7.96
CA GLU A 146 -1.75 19.67 -6.66
C GLU A 146 -1.00 18.91 -5.59
N ILE A 147 -1.10 17.56 -5.57
CA ILE A 147 -0.31 16.71 -4.67
C ILE A 147 1.18 16.90 -4.90
N VAL A 148 1.63 16.86 -6.15
CA VAL A 148 3.04 17.02 -6.50
C VAL A 148 3.55 18.38 -6.06
N ASN A 149 2.78 19.45 -6.29
CA ASN A 149 3.16 20.80 -5.85
C ASN A 149 3.24 20.90 -4.32
N VAL A 150 2.29 20.31 -3.59
CA VAL A 150 2.33 20.26 -2.12
C VAL A 150 3.57 19.53 -1.62
N ILE A 151 3.92 18.39 -2.23
CA ILE A 151 5.11 17.61 -1.85
C ILE A 151 6.39 18.42 -2.08
N ASP A 152 6.50 19.15 -3.20
CA ASP A 152 7.61 20.08 -3.47
C ASP A 152 7.69 21.17 -2.38
N ASP A 153 6.56 21.79 -2.02
CA ASP A 153 6.48 22.83 -1.00
C ASP A 153 6.82 22.34 0.43
N MET A 154 6.71 21.05 0.67
CA MET A 154 7.03 20.40 1.95
C MET A 154 8.52 20.03 2.12
N ASN A 155 9.42 20.54 1.30
CA ASN A 155 10.85 20.23 1.31
C ASN A 155 11.12 18.75 1.02
N PHE A 156 10.43 18.20 0.04
CA PHE A 156 10.78 16.95 -0.61
C PHE A 156 11.37 17.23 -2.00
N GLU A 157 12.37 16.45 -2.37
CA GLU A 157 12.97 16.48 -3.70
C GLU A 157 12.58 15.20 -4.44
N PHE A 158 11.93 15.32 -5.61
CA PHE A 158 11.62 14.18 -6.47
C PHE A 158 12.90 13.58 -7.07
N GLU A 159 13.10 12.28 -6.84
CA GLU A 159 14.20 11.50 -7.42
C GLU A 159 13.74 10.74 -8.67
N ASP A 160 14.68 10.47 -9.58
CA ASP A 160 14.38 9.62 -10.74
C ASP A 160 14.15 8.17 -10.30
N ILE A 161 13.15 7.55 -10.90
CA ILE A 161 12.85 6.13 -10.72
C ILE A 161 12.94 5.41 -12.07
N ASP A 162 13.21 4.11 -12.01
CA ASP A 162 13.40 3.29 -13.20
C ASP A 162 12.19 3.38 -14.14
N HIS A 163 12.46 3.38 -15.46
CA HIS A 163 11.43 3.36 -16.49
C HIS A 163 10.54 2.12 -16.44
N GLU A 164 11.00 1.02 -15.84
CA GLU A 164 10.18 -0.16 -15.58
C GLU A 164 9.02 0.13 -14.62
N CYS A 165 9.09 1.22 -13.85
CA CYS A 165 8.01 1.72 -13.02
C CYS A 165 6.85 2.36 -13.80
N GLY A 166 6.96 2.47 -15.12
CA GLY A 166 5.90 2.96 -16.02
C GLY A 166 6.29 4.24 -16.76
N GLU A 167 5.33 4.77 -17.52
CA GLU A 167 5.49 5.99 -18.30
C GLU A 167 5.40 7.25 -17.43
N LEU A 168 6.03 8.34 -17.85
CA LEU A 168 5.90 9.63 -17.18
C LEU A 168 4.45 10.14 -17.25
N THR A 169 3.90 10.53 -16.13
CA THR A 169 2.56 11.15 -16.06
C THR A 169 2.62 12.62 -16.49
N PHE A 170 3.71 13.31 -16.15
CA PHE A 170 3.99 14.69 -16.54
C PHE A 170 5.36 14.77 -17.21
N GLU A 171 5.51 15.63 -18.22
CA GLU A 171 6.78 15.79 -18.93
C GLU A 171 7.89 16.38 -18.06
N ASP A 172 7.52 17.24 -17.11
CA ASP A 172 8.43 18.03 -16.25
C ASP A 172 8.57 17.48 -14.81
N LYS A 173 7.88 16.39 -14.49
CA LYS A 173 7.86 15.82 -13.14
C LYS A 173 8.30 14.35 -13.18
N LYS A 174 8.98 13.93 -12.11
CA LYS A 174 9.50 12.55 -11.96
C LYS A 174 8.43 11.60 -11.39
N VAL A 175 7.19 11.74 -11.86
CA VAL A 175 6.06 10.89 -11.48
C VAL A 175 5.72 9.99 -12.66
N ARG A 176 5.60 8.71 -12.38
CA ARG A 176 5.27 7.71 -13.40
C ARG A 176 3.92 7.08 -13.12
N SER A 177 3.30 6.56 -14.16
CA SER A 177 2.06 5.80 -14.06
C SER A 177 2.26 4.39 -14.57
N LYS A 178 1.72 3.44 -13.81
CA LYS A 178 1.73 2.02 -14.17
C LYS A 178 0.36 1.42 -13.98
N GLU A 179 -0.10 0.66 -14.97
CA GLU A 179 -1.33 -0.09 -14.81
C GLU A 179 -1.17 -1.12 -13.69
N ALA A 180 -2.08 -1.09 -12.74
CA ALA A 180 -2.16 -2.01 -11.62
C ALA A 180 -3.54 -2.66 -11.59
N GLU A 181 -3.61 -3.96 -11.85
CA GLU A 181 -4.83 -4.74 -11.72
C GLU A 181 -5.24 -4.81 -10.24
N TYR A 182 -6.48 -4.44 -9.95
CA TYR A 182 -7.04 -4.46 -8.61
C TYR A 182 -8.12 -5.54 -8.49
N GLY A 183 -7.82 -6.56 -7.71
CA GLY A 183 -8.70 -7.71 -7.54
C GLY A 183 -8.05 -9.01 -8.02
N PHE A 184 -8.32 -10.07 -7.28
CA PHE A 184 -7.62 -11.35 -7.47
C PHE A 184 -8.47 -12.41 -8.15
N ASN A 185 -9.71 -12.07 -8.53
CA ASN A 185 -10.59 -13.00 -9.21
C ASN A 185 -10.31 -13.03 -10.72
N ARG A 186 -9.26 -13.74 -11.13
CA ARG A 186 -8.87 -13.89 -12.55
C ARG A 186 -9.93 -14.58 -13.43
N LYS A 187 -10.96 -15.19 -12.83
CA LYS A 187 -12.08 -15.83 -13.53
C LYS A 187 -13.34 -14.96 -13.55
N ALA A 188 -13.29 -13.75 -12.99
CA ALA A 188 -14.38 -12.81 -13.10
C ALA A 188 -14.58 -12.34 -14.55
N LEU A 189 -15.82 -12.02 -14.91
CA LEU A 189 -16.17 -11.41 -16.20
C LEU A 189 -15.87 -9.91 -16.24
N THR A 190 -15.34 -9.37 -15.15
CA THR A 190 -14.88 -7.98 -15.03
C THR A 190 -13.41 -7.93 -14.67
N ARG A 191 -12.76 -6.84 -15.06
CA ARG A 191 -11.41 -6.50 -14.62
C ARG A 191 -11.42 -5.06 -14.11
N TYR A 192 -10.76 -4.85 -13.00
CA TYR A 192 -10.52 -3.54 -12.43
C TYR A 192 -9.03 -3.25 -12.47
N ALA A 193 -8.66 -2.12 -13.02
CA ALA A 193 -7.29 -1.67 -13.05
C ALA A 193 -7.23 -0.16 -12.80
N TYR A 194 -6.14 0.29 -12.19
CA TYR A 194 -5.83 1.70 -12.00
C TYR A 194 -4.57 2.05 -12.78
N LEU A 195 -4.47 3.27 -13.25
CA LEU A 195 -3.18 3.88 -13.56
C LEU A 195 -2.60 4.37 -12.23
N ALA A 196 -1.95 3.46 -11.52
CA ALA A 196 -1.36 3.75 -10.23
C ALA A 196 -0.15 4.68 -10.42
N GLN A 197 -0.06 5.71 -9.59
CA GLN A 197 0.99 6.71 -9.65
C GLN A 197 2.17 6.29 -8.79
N VAL A 198 3.36 6.40 -9.34
CA VAL A 198 4.62 5.99 -8.73
C VAL A 198 5.55 7.18 -8.65
N TRP A 199 6.06 7.44 -7.46
CA TRP A 199 7.14 8.41 -7.25
C TRP A 199 8.02 8.01 -6.08
N MET A 200 9.23 8.53 -6.08
CA MET A 200 10.14 8.53 -4.95
C MET A 200 10.59 9.96 -4.69
N VAL A 201 10.47 10.37 -3.44
CA VAL A 201 10.94 11.67 -2.99
C VAL A 201 11.86 11.53 -1.79
N LYS A 202 12.84 12.42 -1.70
CA LYS A 202 13.81 12.51 -0.61
C LYS A 202 13.49 13.73 0.23
N LYS A 203 13.45 13.56 1.56
CA LYS A 203 13.36 14.67 2.51
C LYS A 203 14.67 15.43 2.55
N THR A 204 14.63 16.74 2.24
CA THR A 204 15.80 17.64 2.28
C THR A 204 16.00 18.26 3.63
#